data_fd92bdc9a2dba8fc003c06c91211d3b3
#
_entry.id   fd92bdc9a2dba8fc003c06c91211d3b3
#
_cell.length_a   1.000
_cell.length_b   1.000
_cell.length_c   1.000
_cell.angle_alpha   90.00
_cell.angle_beta   90.00
_cell.angle_gamma   90.00
#
_symmetry.space_group_name_H-M   'P 1'
#
loop_
_entity.id
_entity.type
_entity.pdbx_description
1 polymer ?
#
loop_
_entity_poly.entity_id
_entity_poly.type
_entity_poly.pdbx_seq_one_letter_code
_entity_poly.pdbx_strand_id
1 'polypeptide(L)'
;MKRWFRSGRPWVWLTASSISISLLAMLAIIVLLAGQGMRYLWPQPVWLLTLQPEQGTQRALIGEIYAEQTLSRQQLEQAGLSPSSEDAETRYLIKIGQREIHGQSFRTLLLRDIVRFDKPADILVLKRTNNGTAYGYLAGMLEGEQPLVATDLPATLQHRVEQVQGLLAKTQAIRMGEMAKINQQFETLRLEEKKRQQAKTLDNQALARLQAERIELQRRFDELSRQLTSLNLDINRDTVQLRDANGSVHLIPLRDIEQAWYPNAMSLWEKASHWGAQAKYMLVHYSPDSNSAGHLFPAIFGTVLMVVLMSIVVMPLGVIAAVYLHEYAGKNSLTRWVRIAVVNLAGVPSIVYGVFGLGFFVYLIGGTLDQLFYSEALPNPTFGTPGLLWASLTLALLTLPVVIVATEEGLSRIPMSVRHGSLALGATKAETLWHVVLPMAVPAMMTGLILAVARAAGETAPLMLVGVVKSVPVLPIDDIFPYLHLERKFMHLGFQIYDLAFQSPDVEAARPLVYITALLLVLIVVGLNLAAIGIRHVLREKYRSLSL
;
A
#
# COMPACT_ATOMS: atom_id res chain seq x y z
N MET A 1 -42.48 36.85 3.05
CA MET A 1 -41.81 35.80 2.26
C MET A 1 -41.15 36.33 0.97
N LYS A 2 -41.82 37.07 0.06
CA LYS A 2 -41.24 37.59 -1.20
C LYS A 2 -39.98 38.46 -1.02
N ARG A 3 -39.91 39.32 0.03
CA ARG A 3 -38.73 40.17 0.34
C ARG A 3 -37.52 39.33 0.80
N TRP A 4 -37.75 38.20 1.54
CA TRP A 4 -36.70 37.32 2.01
C TRP A 4 -36.07 36.53 0.84
N PHE A 5 -36.89 36.03 -0.10
CA PHE A 5 -36.39 35.40 -1.34
C PHE A 5 -35.63 36.36 -2.25
N ARG A 6 -36.08 37.63 -2.35
CA ARG A 6 -35.37 38.67 -3.13
C ARG A 6 -34.07 39.16 -2.50
N SER A 7 -33.88 38.99 -1.17
CA SER A 7 -32.63 39.37 -0.49
C SER A 7 -31.45 38.41 -0.73
N GLY A 8 -31.64 37.30 -1.45
CA GLY A 8 -30.59 36.30 -1.68
C GLY A 8 -30.24 35.44 -0.44
N ARG A 9 -30.74 35.79 0.75
CA ARG A 9 -30.45 35.06 2.00
C ARG A 9 -30.80 33.58 1.97
N PRO A 10 -31.92 33.10 1.37
CA PRO A 10 -32.25 31.68 1.24
C PRO A 10 -31.16 30.91 0.51
N TRP A 11 -30.62 31.47 -0.56
CA TRP A 11 -29.56 30.86 -1.35
C TRP A 11 -28.25 30.74 -0.57
N VAL A 12 -27.90 31.78 0.23
CA VAL A 12 -26.73 31.71 1.12
C VAL A 12 -26.90 30.62 2.17
N TRP A 13 -28.09 30.50 2.78
CA TRP A 13 -28.37 29.39 3.71
C TRP A 13 -28.33 28.02 3.04
N LEU A 14 -28.87 27.90 1.85
CA LEU A 14 -28.88 26.64 1.08
C LEU A 14 -27.47 26.22 0.69
N THR A 15 -26.64 27.15 0.21
CA THR A 15 -25.22 26.86 -0.09
C THR A 15 -24.42 26.51 1.15
N ALA A 16 -24.62 27.25 2.26
CA ALA A 16 -23.96 26.95 3.53
C ALA A 16 -24.38 25.57 4.06
N SER A 17 -25.67 25.23 4.00
CA SER A 17 -26.18 23.91 4.40
C SER A 17 -25.61 22.80 3.52
N SER A 18 -25.53 22.98 2.20
CA SER A 18 -24.94 22.00 1.27
C SER A 18 -23.47 21.74 1.58
N ILE A 19 -22.69 22.81 1.82
CA ILE A 19 -21.28 22.68 2.21
C ILE A 19 -21.16 21.95 3.54
N SER A 20 -21.98 22.33 4.55
CA SER A 20 -21.95 21.68 5.86
C SER A 20 -22.29 20.20 5.79
N ILE A 21 -23.31 19.81 5.01
CA ILE A 21 -23.69 18.40 4.80
C ILE A 21 -22.54 17.65 4.12
N SER A 22 -21.91 18.23 3.09
CA SER A 22 -20.78 17.59 2.40
C SER A 22 -19.59 17.37 3.33
N LEU A 23 -19.24 18.37 4.17
CA LEU A 23 -18.18 18.25 5.15
C LEU A 23 -18.49 17.22 6.24
N LEU A 24 -19.74 17.20 6.74
CA LEU A 24 -20.19 16.21 7.72
C LEU A 24 -20.18 14.78 7.13
N ALA A 25 -20.61 14.61 5.88
CA ALA A 25 -20.55 13.32 5.19
C ALA A 25 -19.09 12.84 5.02
N MET A 26 -18.19 13.72 4.61
CA MET A 26 -16.76 13.40 4.50
C MET A 26 -16.18 13.02 5.87
N LEU A 27 -16.47 13.80 6.91
CA LEU A 27 -16.02 13.51 8.28
C LEU A 27 -16.58 12.17 8.78
N ALA A 28 -17.87 11.90 8.51
CA ALA A 28 -18.49 10.63 8.88
C ALA A 28 -17.79 9.42 8.22
N ILE A 29 -17.41 9.53 6.94
CA ILE A 29 -16.65 8.48 6.25
C ILE A 29 -15.29 8.27 6.92
N ILE A 30 -14.55 9.34 7.22
CA ILE A 30 -13.23 9.25 7.88
C ILE A 30 -13.38 8.63 9.27
N VAL A 31 -14.37 9.05 10.06
CA VAL A 31 -14.65 8.50 11.39
C VAL A 31 -15.03 7.02 11.31
N LEU A 32 -15.83 6.64 10.31
CA LEU A 32 -16.17 5.23 10.07
C LEU A 32 -14.93 4.40 9.73
N LEU A 33 -14.10 4.86 8.79
CA LEU A 33 -12.86 4.18 8.42
C LEU A 33 -11.90 4.06 9.62
N ALA A 34 -11.75 5.15 10.38
CA ALA A 34 -10.91 5.16 11.58
C ALA A 34 -11.46 4.23 12.66
N GLY A 35 -12.76 4.27 12.95
CA GLY A 35 -13.38 3.43 13.97
C GLY A 35 -13.27 1.95 13.64
N GLN A 36 -13.61 1.55 12.41
CA GLN A 36 -13.53 0.15 11.98
C GLN A 36 -12.08 -0.33 11.83
N GLY A 37 -11.20 0.51 11.29
CA GLY A 37 -9.80 0.19 11.12
C GLY A 37 -9.07 0.07 12.47
N MET A 38 -9.22 1.05 13.36
CA MET A 38 -8.57 1.05 14.67
C MET A 38 -9.06 -0.08 15.59
N ARG A 39 -10.34 -0.47 15.46
CA ARG A 39 -10.91 -1.60 16.21
C ARG A 39 -10.19 -2.92 15.87
N TYR A 40 -9.71 -3.11 14.66
CA TYR A 40 -8.99 -4.30 14.24
C TYR A 40 -7.66 -4.50 14.98
N LEU A 41 -6.94 -3.40 15.25
CA LEU A 41 -5.66 -3.45 15.96
C LEU A 41 -5.82 -3.58 17.48
N TRP A 42 -7.02 -3.32 18.00
CA TRP A 42 -7.30 -3.42 19.43
C TRP A 42 -7.40 -4.88 19.86
N PRO A 43 -6.66 -5.34 20.88
CA PRO A 43 -6.76 -6.71 21.39
C PRO A 43 -8.18 -7.03 21.85
N GLN A 44 -8.90 -7.83 21.04
CA GLN A 44 -10.26 -8.24 21.36
C GLN A 44 -10.25 -9.32 22.44
N PRO A 45 -11.29 -9.40 23.31
CA PRO A 45 -11.43 -10.49 24.24
C PRO A 45 -11.66 -11.81 23.49
N VAL A 46 -10.96 -12.86 23.93
CA VAL A 46 -11.14 -14.23 23.42
C VAL A 46 -12.04 -15.01 24.36
N TRP A 47 -13.00 -15.69 23.77
CA TRP A 47 -14.01 -16.42 24.50
C TRP A 47 -13.81 -17.93 24.36
N LEU A 48 -14.06 -18.65 25.44
CA LEU A 48 -14.30 -20.08 25.43
C LEU A 48 -15.82 -20.29 25.42
N LEU A 49 -16.33 -20.84 24.34
CA LEU A 49 -17.74 -21.09 24.10
C LEU A 49 -18.01 -22.58 24.30
N THR A 50 -18.89 -22.91 25.24
CA THR A 50 -19.39 -24.29 25.41
C THR A 50 -20.65 -24.42 24.56
N LEU A 51 -20.65 -25.33 23.61
CA LEU A 51 -21.77 -25.57 22.70
C LEU A 51 -22.69 -26.65 23.24
N GLN A 52 -23.96 -26.64 22.80
CA GLN A 52 -24.90 -27.71 23.11
C GLN A 52 -24.35 -29.06 22.60
N PRO A 53 -24.51 -30.14 23.39
CA PRO A 53 -23.98 -31.43 23.00
C PRO A 53 -24.71 -31.99 21.80
N GLU A 54 -23.98 -32.21 20.69
CA GLU A 54 -24.42 -33.04 19.60
C GLU A 54 -24.02 -34.50 19.89
N GLN A 55 -25.00 -35.40 19.93
CA GLN A 55 -24.79 -36.84 20.18
C GLN A 55 -24.05 -37.18 21.50
N GLY A 56 -24.25 -36.37 22.56
CA GLY A 56 -23.72 -36.64 23.88
C GLY A 56 -22.28 -36.18 24.16
N THR A 57 -21.60 -35.56 23.18
CA THR A 57 -20.26 -35.01 23.38
C THR A 57 -20.33 -33.48 23.48
N GLN A 58 -19.92 -32.92 24.64
CA GLN A 58 -19.76 -31.47 24.78
C GLN A 58 -18.63 -31.00 23.84
N ARG A 59 -18.93 -30.07 22.94
CA ARG A 59 -17.94 -29.39 22.12
C ARG A 59 -17.66 -28.01 22.68
N ALA A 60 -16.41 -27.64 22.74
CA ALA A 60 -15.98 -26.31 23.10
C ALA A 60 -15.25 -25.65 21.92
N LEU A 61 -15.36 -24.33 21.85
CA LEU A 61 -14.76 -23.51 20.79
C LEU A 61 -14.07 -22.30 21.41
N ILE A 62 -12.82 -22.02 21.01
CA ILE A 62 -12.11 -20.80 21.38
C ILE A 62 -12.13 -19.85 20.18
N GLY A 63 -12.46 -18.58 20.42
CA GLY A 63 -12.45 -17.58 19.36
C GLY A 63 -12.83 -16.17 19.81
N GLU A 64 -12.69 -15.24 18.90
CA GLU A 64 -13.11 -13.84 19.08
C GLU A 64 -14.51 -13.65 18.49
N ILE A 65 -15.39 -12.95 19.20
CA ILE A 65 -16.70 -12.52 18.64
C ILE A 65 -16.41 -11.37 17.66
N TYR A 66 -16.50 -11.68 16.38
CA TYR A 66 -16.21 -10.73 15.30
C TYR A 66 -17.41 -9.82 15.01
N ALA A 67 -18.59 -10.40 14.92
CA ALA A 67 -19.83 -9.67 14.69
C ALA A 67 -20.99 -10.32 15.43
N GLU A 68 -21.93 -9.48 15.85
CA GLU A 68 -23.20 -9.85 16.46
C GLU A 68 -24.32 -9.26 15.62
N GLN A 69 -25.30 -10.07 15.27
CA GLN A 69 -26.43 -9.65 14.44
C GLN A 69 -27.71 -10.28 14.96
N THR A 70 -28.69 -9.45 15.24
CA THR A 70 -30.05 -9.91 15.56
C THR A 70 -30.81 -10.17 14.27
N LEU A 71 -31.26 -11.40 14.07
CA LEU A 71 -32.03 -11.83 12.91
C LEU A 71 -33.52 -11.88 13.27
N SER A 72 -34.37 -11.33 12.43
CA SER A 72 -35.81 -11.48 12.54
C SER A 72 -36.23 -12.90 12.13
N ARG A 73 -37.43 -13.33 12.56
CA ARG A 73 -38.00 -14.63 12.20
C ARG A 73 -38.00 -14.88 10.70
N GLN A 74 -38.35 -13.88 9.91
CA GLN A 74 -38.37 -13.98 8.44
C GLN A 74 -36.96 -14.22 7.85
N GLN A 75 -35.94 -13.60 8.43
CA GLN A 75 -34.56 -13.80 7.99
C GLN A 75 -34.03 -15.19 8.37
N LEU A 76 -34.45 -15.75 9.52
CA LEU A 76 -34.11 -17.12 9.91
C LEU A 76 -34.74 -18.14 8.97
N GLU A 77 -36.02 -17.99 8.64
CA GLU A 77 -36.72 -18.86 7.69
C GLU A 77 -36.09 -18.80 6.29
N GLN A 78 -35.70 -17.60 5.81
CA GLN A 78 -34.99 -17.43 4.53
C GLN A 78 -33.60 -18.09 4.52
N ALA A 79 -32.93 -18.14 5.69
CA ALA A 79 -31.64 -18.81 5.85
C ALA A 79 -31.79 -20.34 6.02
N GLY A 80 -32.98 -20.89 5.99
CA GLY A 80 -33.25 -22.33 6.18
C GLY A 80 -33.04 -22.81 7.63
N LEU A 81 -33.06 -21.88 8.59
CA LEU A 81 -32.92 -22.19 10.01
C LEU A 81 -34.31 -22.25 10.66
N SER A 82 -34.53 -23.26 11.49
CA SER A 82 -35.79 -23.39 12.22
C SER A 82 -35.96 -22.21 13.20
N PRO A 83 -37.00 -21.39 13.11
CA PRO A 83 -37.22 -20.29 14.05
C PRO A 83 -37.45 -20.82 15.46
N SER A 84 -36.83 -20.16 16.43
CA SER A 84 -37.10 -20.37 17.85
C SER A 84 -38.47 -19.78 18.21
N SER A 85 -38.95 -20.01 19.43
CA SER A 85 -40.21 -19.43 19.93
C SER A 85 -40.16 -17.91 20.10
N GLU A 86 -39.02 -17.28 19.94
CA GLU A 86 -38.82 -15.83 20.02
C GLU A 86 -38.86 -15.17 18.64
N ASP A 87 -39.37 -13.92 18.57
CA ASP A 87 -39.52 -13.16 17.33
C ASP A 87 -38.19 -12.72 16.70
N ALA A 88 -37.10 -12.78 17.46
CA ALA A 88 -35.74 -12.45 16.99
C ALA A 88 -34.71 -13.32 17.70
N GLU A 89 -33.66 -13.71 16.97
CA GLU A 89 -32.55 -14.51 17.50
C GLU A 89 -31.20 -13.88 17.18
N THR A 90 -30.25 -13.93 18.15
CA THR A 90 -28.93 -13.38 17.96
C THR A 90 -27.99 -14.40 17.33
N ARG A 91 -27.38 -14.00 16.21
CA ARG A 91 -26.34 -14.73 15.49
C ARG A 91 -24.97 -14.14 15.79
N TYR A 92 -24.04 -14.98 16.17
CA TYR A 92 -22.64 -14.61 16.35
C TYR A 92 -21.79 -15.13 15.22
N LEU A 93 -20.95 -14.24 14.63
CA LEU A 93 -19.85 -14.62 13.76
C LEU A 93 -18.59 -14.66 14.61
N ILE A 94 -18.02 -15.84 14.76
CA ILE A 94 -16.87 -16.09 15.64
C ILE A 94 -15.65 -16.39 14.78
N LYS A 95 -14.56 -15.64 15.01
CA LYS A 95 -13.26 -15.89 14.41
C LYS A 95 -12.56 -16.98 15.21
N ILE A 96 -12.45 -18.16 14.62
CA ILE A 96 -11.85 -19.35 15.24
C ILE A 96 -10.38 -19.56 14.83
N GLY A 97 -9.94 -18.87 13.77
CA GLY A 97 -8.57 -19.02 13.24
C GLY A 97 -8.26 -20.44 12.73
N GLN A 98 -6.98 -20.78 12.64
CA GLN A 98 -6.49 -22.14 12.33
C GLN A 98 -7.22 -22.82 11.16
N ARG A 99 -7.29 -22.12 10.03
CA ARG A 99 -8.00 -22.59 8.83
C ARG A 99 -7.55 -23.98 8.39
N GLU A 100 -6.29 -24.31 8.57
CA GLU A 100 -5.69 -25.62 8.26
C GLU A 100 -6.28 -26.78 9.10
N ILE A 101 -6.81 -26.46 10.29
CA ILE A 101 -7.39 -27.44 11.20
C ILE A 101 -8.91 -27.49 11.04
N HIS A 102 -9.54 -26.32 10.99
CA HIS A 102 -10.99 -26.17 10.98
C HIS A 102 -11.62 -26.05 9.59
N GLY A 103 -10.80 -25.97 8.52
CA GLY A 103 -11.23 -25.73 7.13
C GLY A 103 -11.72 -24.30 6.86
N GLN A 104 -12.04 -23.53 7.92
CA GLN A 104 -12.56 -22.15 7.84
C GLN A 104 -12.03 -21.30 8.98
N SER A 105 -11.88 -19.99 8.75
CA SER A 105 -11.40 -19.04 9.76
C SER A 105 -12.53 -18.48 10.65
N PHE A 106 -13.78 -18.55 10.18
CA PHE A 106 -14.96 -18.04 10.88
C PHE A 106 -16.03 -19.13 10.97
N ARG A 107 -16.75 -19.10 12.09
CA ARG A 107 -17.91 -19.97 12.32
C ARG A 107 -19.09 -19.14 12.78
N THR A 108 -20.24 -19.39 12.19
CA THR A 108 -21.50 -18.77 12.59
C THR A 108 -22.20 -19.67 13.59
N LEU A 109 -22.59 -19.10 14.74
CA LEU A 109 -23.36 -19.78 15.79
C LEU A 109 -24.58 -18.93 16.16
N LEU A 110 -25.68 -19.59 16.50
CA LEU A 110 -26.84 -18.95 17.09
C LEU A 110 -26.69 -18.92 18.62
N LEU A 111 -27.27 -17.92 19.27
CA LEU A 111 -27.19 -17.81 20.73
C LEU A 111 -27.71 -19.08 21.43
N ARG A 112 -28.75 -19.72 20.90
CA ARG A 112 -29.32 -20.97 21.45
C ARG A 112 -28.35 -22.16 21.43
N ASP A 113 -27.37 -22.15 20.51
CA ASP A 113 -26.39 -23.23 20.39
C ASP A 113 -25.26 -23.10 21.43
N ILE A 114 -25.19 -21.96 22.13
CA ILE A 114 -24.14 -21.65 23.10
C ILE A 114 -24.71 -21.76 24.51
N VAL A 115 -24.17 -22.70 25.28
CA VAL A 115 -24.58 -22.95 26.66
C VAL A 115 -23.92 -21.98 27.63
N ARG A 116 -22.64 -21.65 27.37
CA ARG A 116 -21.83 -20.83 28.28
C ARG A 116 -20.77 -20.02 27.56
N PHE A 117 -20.56 -18.80 28.06
CA PHE A 117 -19.50 -17.87 27.62
C PHE A 117 -18.53 -17.67 28.78
N ASP A 118 -17.30 -18.08 28.61
CA ASP A 118 -16.21 -17.87 29.57
C ASP A 118 -15.08 -17.03 28.96
N LYS A 119 -14.36 -16.28 29.81
CA LYS A 119 -13.17 -15.49 29.42
C LYS A 119 -11.95 -15.92 30.26
N PRO A 120 -11.38 -17.11 30.05
CA PRO A 120 -10.17 -17.50 30.72
C PRO A 120 -9.03 -16.54 30.46
N ALA A 121 -8.25 -16.19 31.49
CA ALA A 121 -7.12 -15.26 31.36
C ALA A 121 -5.91 -15.89 30.64
N ASP A 122 -5.84 -17.20 30.63
CA ASP A 122 -4.73 -18.02 30.14
C ASP A 122 -4.86 -18.43 28.65
N ILE A 123 -5.88 -17.92 27.96
CA ILE A 123 -5.98 -18.12 26.49
C ILE A 123 -4.90 -17.32 25.79
N LEU A 124 -4.05 -18.03 25.04
CA LEU A 124 -2.99 -17.50 24.21
C LEU A 124 -3.50 -17.23 22.80
N VAL A 125 -3.12 -16.07 22.27
CA VAL A 125 -3.32 -15.69 20.86
C VAL A 125 -1.97 -15.67 20.16
N LEU A 126 -1.84 -16.42 19.07
CA LEU A 126 -0.67 -16.46 18.21
C LEU A 126 -1.01 -15.85 16.87
N LYS A 127 -0.40 -14.72 16.55
CA LYS A 127 -0.43 -14.13 15.20
C LYS A 127 0.64 -14.81 14.37
N ARG A 128 0.25 -15.40 13.24
CA ARG A 128 1.15 -16.15 12.36
C ARG A 128 1.34 -15.46 11.03
N THR A 129 2.49 -15.66 10.44
CA THR A 129 2.85 -15.13 9.11
C THR A 129 1.92 -15.67 8.01
N ASN A 130 1.59 -16.97 8.11
CA ASN A 130 0.65 -17.65 7.21
C ASN A 130 -0.47 -18.27 8.05
N ASN A 131 -1.59 -18.62 7.43
CA ASN A 131 -2.71 -19.34 8.06
C ASN A 131 -3.48 -18.57 9.16
N GLY A 132 -3.27 -17.24 9.29
CA GLY A 132 -4.02 -16.38 10.19
C GLY A 132 -3.70 -16.57 11.68
N THR A 133 -4.63 -16.19 12.55
CA THR A 133 -4.47 -16.25 14.01
C THR A 133 -4.78 -17.64 14.55
N ALA A 134 -4.04 -18.10 15.56
CA ALA A 134 -4.33 -19.32 16.31
C ALA A 134 -4.71 -19.00 17.75
N TYR A 135 -5.68 -19.71 18.31
CA TYR A 135 -6.19 -19.55 19.66
C TYR A 135 -6.08 -20.87 20.42
N GLY A 136 -5.67 -20.84 21.67
CA GLY A 136 -5.57 -22.03 22.52
C GLY A 136 -4.85 -21.78 23.83
N TYR A 137 -4.52 -22.86 24.52
CA TYR A 137 -3.74 -22.84 25.73
C TYR A 137 -2.31 -23.28 25.46
N LEU A 138 -1.32 -22.62 26.06
CA LEU A 138 0.07 -23.02 25.97
C LEU A 138 0.27 -24.33 26.75
N ALA A 139 0.44 -25.44 26.02
CA ALA A 139 0.65 -26.75 26.64
C ALA A 139 2.13 -27.04 26.90
N GLY A 140 3.02 -26.50 26.07
CA GLY A 140 4.46 -26.68 26.17
C GLY A 140 5.22 -26.11 24.98
N MET A 141 6.52 -26.32 25.00
CA MET A 141 7.41 -25.97 23.88
C MET A 141 8.38 -27.13 23.65
N LEU A 142 8.79 -27.29 22.41
CA LEU A 142 9.80 -28.25 21.99
C LEU A 142 11.02 -27.53 21.44
N GLU A 143 12.21 -27.96 21.83
CA GLU A 143 13.47 -27.62 21.20
C GLU A 143 13.94 -28.82 20.36
N GLY A 144 13.71 -28.76 19.05
CA GLY A 144 13.78 -29.94 18.20
C GLY A 144 12.67 -30.93 18.56
N GLU A 145 13.07 -32.14 18.98
CA GLU A 145 12.14 -33.19 19.45
C GLU A 145 12.02 -33.28 20.98
N GLN A 146 12.80 -32.49 21.73
CA GLN A 146 12.86 -32.56 23.17
C GLN A 146 11.95 -31.51 23.85
N PRO A 147 11.20 -31.87 24.89
CA PRO A 147 10.41 -30.93 25.67
C PRO A 147 11.31 -29.89 26.33
N LEU A 148 11.00 -28.60 26.13
CA LEU A 148 11.68 -27.50 26.80
C LEU A 148 11.14 -27.36 28.23
N VAL A 149 11.99 -27.61 29.24
CA VAL A 149 11.63 -27.39 30.64
C VAL A 149 11.92 -25.95 31.03
N ALA A 150 10.88 -25.17 31.30
CA ALA A 150 11.00 -23.77 31.72
C ALA A 150 10.13 -23.51 32.96
N THR A 151 10.64 -22.69 33.88
CA THR A 151 9.90 -22.30 35.09
C THR A 151 8.72 -21.38 34.78
N ASP A 152 8.89 -20.52 33.74
CA ASP A 152 7.87 -19.60 33.24
C ASP A 152 7.76 -19.78 31.69
N LEU A 153 6.82 -20.61 31.28
CA LEU A 153 6.57 -20.90 29.85
C LEU A 153 6.12 -19.66 29.06
N PRO A 154 5.19 -18.80 29.54
CA PRO A 154 4.80 -17.58 28.84
C PRO A 154 5.95 -16.62 28.54
N ALA A 155 6.78 -16.32 29.57
CA ALA A 155 7.94 -15.44 29.38
C ALA A 155 8.98 -16.06 28.44
N THR A 156 9.20 -17.38 28.55
CA THR A 156 10.11 -18.12 27.66
C THR A 156 9.62 -18.09 26.22
N LEU A 157 8.32 -18.27 25.99
CA LEU A 157 7.71 -18.18 24.66
C LEU A 157 7.98 -16.81 24.03
N GLN A 158 7.70 -15.73 24.77
CA GLN A 158 7.90 -14.38 24.27
C GLN A 158 9.36 -14.12 23.88
N HIS A 159 10.28 -14.50 24.75
CA HIS A 159 11.72 -14.36 24.48
C HIS A 159 12.18 -15.18 23.27
N ARG A 160 11.70 -16.42 23.12
CA ARG A 160 12.04 -17.28 21.98
C ARG A 160 11.43 -16.76 20.67
N VAL A 161 10.20 -16.24 20.69
CA VAL A 161 9.60 -15.58 19.51
C VAL A 161 10.44 -14.38 19.08
N GLU A 162 10.87 -13.51 20.02
CA GLU A 162 11.74 -12.37 19.71
C GLU A 162 13.09 -12.81 19.13
N GLN A 163 13.69 -13.86 19.66
CA GLN A 163 14.93 -14.44 19.12
C GLN A 163 14.75 -14.93 17.68
N VAL A 164 13.70 -15.71 17.42
CA VAL A 164 13.43 -16.24 16.06
C VAL A 164 13.11 -15.11 15.09
N GLN A 165 12.35 -14.09 15.51
CA GLN A 165 12.11 -12.89 14.70
C GLN A 165 13.41 -12.13 14.41
N GLY A 166 14.34 -12.06 15.36
CA GLY A 166 15.69 -11.51 15.16
C GLY A 166 16.52 -12.32 14.15
N LEU A 167 16.44 -13.65 14.18
CA LEU A 167 17.11 -14.52 13.21
C LEU A 167 16.49 -14.39 11.81
N LEU A 168 15.16 -14.30 11.71
CA LEU A 168 14.45 -14.04 10.45
C LEU A 168 14.87 -12.71 9.84
N ALA A 169 14.97 -11.64 10.65
CA ALA A 169 15.44 -10.33 10.19
C ALA A 169 16.90 -10.38 9.68
N LYS A 170 17.81 -11.13 10.35
CA LYS A 170 19.17 -11.37 9.86
C LYS A 170 19.19 -12.12 8.55
N THR A 171 18.41 -13.19 8.43
CA THR A 171 18.28 -13.97 7.19
C THR A 171 17.82 -13.08 6.03
N GLN A 172 16.83 -12.21 6.30
CA GLN A 172 16.32 -11.26 5.32
C GLN A 172 17.38 -10.22 4.93
N ALA A 173 18.13 -9.68 5.89
CA ALA A 173 19.21 -8.73 5.62
C ALA A 173 20.31 -9.35 4.73
N ILE A 174 20.68 -10.60 4.94
CA ILE A 174 21.63 -11.32 4.08
C ILE A 174 21.05 -11.51 2.67
N ARG A 175 19.83 -12.01 2.54
CA ARG A 175 19.18 -12.26 1.24
C ARG A 175 19.00 -10.99 0.43
N MET A 176 18.47 -9.92 1.05
CA MET A 176 18.13 -8.66 0.38
C MET A 176 19.32 -7.72 0.23
N GLY A 177 20.35 -7.84 1.10
CA GLY A 177 21.55 -7.04 1.06
C GLY A 177 22.65 -7.71 0.22
N GLU A 178 23.44 -8.55 0.86
CA GLU A 178 24.67 -9.09 0.26
C GLU A 178 24.40 -10.05 -0.90
N MET A 179 23.45 -11.00 -0.75
CA MET A 179 23.14 -11.92 -1.85
C MET A 179 22.50 -11.22 -3.05
N ALA A 180 21.64 -10.24 -2.81
CA ALA A 180 21.06 -9.45 -3.89
C ALA A 180 22.13 -8.68 -4.68
N LYS A 181 23.13 -8.09 -3.98
CA LYS A 181 24.29 -7.44 -4.61
C LYS A 181 25.12 -8.42 -5.46
N ILE A 182 25.38 -9.62 -4.93
CA ILE A 182 26.10 -10.66 -5.67
C ILE A 182 25.32 -11.09 -6.92
N ASN A 183 24.01 -11.31 -6.79
CA ASN A 183 23.16 -11.68 -7.93
C ASN A 183 23.15 -10.60 -9.02
N GLN A 184 23.13 -9.33 -8.63
CA GLN A 184 23.25 -8.23 -9.60
C GLN A 184 24.64 -8.19 -10.25
N GLN A 185 25.71 -8.43 -9.50
CA GLN A 185 27.06 -8.53 -10.06
C GLN A 185 27.18 -9.70 -11.04
N PHE A 186 26.58 -10.86 -10.75
CA PHE A 186 26.50 -11.95 -11.72
C PHE A 186 25.76 -11.54 -13.00
N GLU A 187 24.64 -10.85 -12.86
CA GLU A 187 23.91 -10.35 -14.02
C GLU A 187 24.69 -9.32 -14.82
N THR A 188 25.40 -8.41 -14.15
CA THR A 188 26.28 -7.44 -14.81
C THR A 188 27.40 -8.12 -15.59
N LEU A 189 28.06 -9.13 -15.01
CA LEU A 189 29.09 -9.92 -15.70
C LEU A 189 28.51 -10.68 -16.91
N ARG A 190 27.31 -11.25 -16.76
CA ARG A 190 26.61 -11.94 -17.86
C ARG A 190 26.30 -11.00 -19.02
N LEU A 191 25.81 -9.80 -18.71
CA LEU A 191 25.49 -8.78 -19.72
C LEU A 191 26.76 -8.24 -20.38
N GLU A 192 27.84 -8.04 -19.62
CA GLU A 192 29.14 -7.62 -20.15
C GLU A 192 29.74 -8.66 -21.10
N GLU A 193 29.70 -9.94 -20.71
CA GLU A 193 30.15 -11.05 -21.56
C GLU A 193 29.37 -11.06 -22.89
N LYS A 194 28.03 -10.98 -22.82
CA LYS A 194 27.16 -10.98 -23.99
C LYS A 194 27.37 -9.75 -24.88
N LYS A 195 27.55 -8.57 -24.30
CA LYS A 195 27.83 -7.33 -25.01
C LYS A 195 29.17 -7.41 -25.77
N ARG A 196 30.23 -7.91 -25.10
CA ARG A 196 31.54 -8.11 -25.74
C ARG A 196 31.48 -9.16 -26.85
N GLN A 197 30.69 -10.22 -26.68
CA GLN A 197 30.46 -11.25 -27.68
C GLN A 197 29.76 -10.66 -28.91
N GLN A 198 28.69 -9.89 -28.73
CA GLN A 198 27.99 -9.21 -29.82
C GLN A 198 28.87 -8.21 -30.56
N ALA A 199 29.71 -7.46 -29.83
CA ALA A 199 30.66 -6.50 -30.40
C ALA A 199 31.91 -7.20 -31.02
N LYS A 200 32.04 -8.54 -30.91
CA LYS A 200 33.22 -9.30 -31.33
C LYS A 200 34.55 -8.84 -30.67
N THR A 201 34.46 -8.31 -29.46
CA THR A 201 35.61 -7.80 -28.65
C THR A 201 35.93 -8.73 -27.48
N LEU A 202 35.33 -9.91 -27.42
CA LEU A 202 35.60 -10.91 -26.39
C LEU A 202 36.90 -11.66 -26.76
N ASP A 203 38.03 -11.24 -26.20
CA ASP A 203 39.30 -11.95 -26.31
C ASP A 203 39.47 -12.96 -25.14
N ASN A 204 40.49 -13.80 -25.23
CA ASN A 204 40.76 -14.80 -24.21
C ASN A 204 41.14 -14.18 -22.84
N GLN A 205 41.73 -12.98 -22.82
CA GLN A 205 42.11 -12.30 -21.60
C GLN A 205 40.86 -11.71 -20.90
N ALA A 206 39.95 -11.11 -21.66
CA ALA A 206 38.69 -10.62 -21.13
C ALA A 206 37.80 -11.77 -20.58
N LEU A 207 37.77 -12.89 -21.30
CA LEU A 207 37.02 -14.08 -20.86
C LEU A 207 37.59 -14.64 -19.55
N ALA A 208 38.93 -14.77 -19.46
CA ALA A 208 39.60 -15.25 -18.25
C ALA A 208 39.32 -14.32 -17.04
N ARG A 209 39.32 -13.00 -17.25
CA ARG A 209 38.97 -12.02 -16.20
C ARG A 209 37.53 -12.19 -15.71
N LEU A 210 36.56 -12.24 -16.63
CA LEU A 210 35.14 -12.42 -16.27
C LEU A 210 34.92 -13.73 -15.53
N GLN A 211 35.60 -14.80 -15.94
CA GLN A 211 35.54 -16.09 -15.26
C GLN A 211 36.12 -16.03 -13.84
N ALA A 212 37.26 -15.36 -13.66
CA ALA A 212 37.89 -15.19 -12.35
C ALA A 212 36.96 -14.38 -11.38
N GLU A 213 36.37 -13.29 -11.85
CA GLU A 213 35.42 -12.50 -11.08
C GLU A 213 34.16 -13.34 -10.72
N ARG A 214 33.68 -14.15 -11.65
CA ARG A 214 32.54 -15.05 -11.43
C ARG A 214 32.84 -16.12 -10.37
N ILE A 215 34.05 -16.70 -10.37
CA ILE A 215 34.48 -17.69 -9.36
C ILE A 215 34.54 -17.04 -7.97
N GLU A 216 35.05 -15.82 -7.85
CA GLU A 216 35.12 -15.11 -6.57
C GLU A 216 33.70 -14.77 -6.04
N LEU A 217 32.80 -14.31 -6.90
CA LEU A 217 31.41 -14.07 -6.53
C LEU A 217 30.70 -15.36 -6.10
N GLN A 218 30.97 -16.48 -6.81
CA GLN A 218 30.41 -17.79 -6.46
C GLN A 218 30.90 -18.23 -5.07
N ARG A 219 32.16 -18.04 -4.75
CA ARG A 219 32.72 -18.36 -3.44
C ARG A 219 32.02 -17.59 -2.32
N ARG A 220 31.80 -16.27 -2.51
CA ARG A 220 31.06 -15.43 -1.56
C ARG A 220 29.60 -15.85 -1.43
N PHE A 221 28.97 -16.16 -2.53
CA PHE A 221 27.59 -16.65 -2.55
C PHE A 221 27.46 -17.98 -1.76
N ASP A 222 28.39 -18.90 -1.95
CA ASP A 222 28.39 -20.19 -1.25
C ASP A 222 28.65 -20.04 0.26
N GLU A 223 29.45 -19.06 0.66
CA GLU A 223 29.67 -18.74 2.07
C GLU A 223 28.39 -18.19 2.73
N LEU A 224 27.72 -17.20 2.09
CA LEU A 224 26.45 -16.67 2.55
C LEU A 224 25.34 -17.74 2.57
N SER A 225 25.32 -18.61 1.57
CA SER A 225 24.39 -19.74 1.51
C SER A 225 24.57 -20.70 2.70
N ARG A 226 25.81 -20.98 3.10
CA ARG A 226 26.11 -21.78 4.30
C ARG A 226 25.64 -21.09 5.57
N GLN A 227 25.87 -19.77 5.70
CA GLN A 227 25.35 -18.98 6.81
C GLN A 227 23.81 -19.00 6.87
N LEU A 228 23.14 -18.85 5.74
CA LEU A 228 21.68 -18.95 5.67
C LEU A 228 21.19 -20.34 6.07
N THR A 229 21.89 -21.39 5.67
CA THR A 229 21.53 -22.76 6.04
C THR A 229 21.61 -22.96 7.56
N SER A 230 22.68 -22.47 8.22
CA SER A 230 22.80 -22.55 9.68
C SER A 230 21.71 -21.74 10.39
N LEU A 231 21.45 -20.50 9.96
CA LEU A 231 20.36 -19.69 10.51
C LEU A 231 18.98 -20.35 10.34
N ASN A 232 18.73 -20.97 9.19
CA ASN A 232 17.50 -21.70 8.94
C ASN A 232 17.33 -22.93 9.83
N LEU A 233 18.40 -23.63 10.19
CA LEU A 233 18.34 -24.71 11.18
C LEU A 233 17.91 -24.18 12.55
N ASP A 234 18.51 -23.08 13.00
CA ASP A 234 18.14 -22.44 14.27
C ASP A 234 16.71 -21.92 14.28
N ILE A 235 16.26 -21.32 13.19
CA ILE A 235 14.88 -20.80 13.01
C ILE A 235 13.84 -21.92 13.05
N ASN A 236 14.17 -23.10 12.50
CA ASN A 236 13.24 -24.23 12.42
C ASN A 236 13.29 -25.15 13.65
N ARG A 237 14.16 -24.87 14.63
CA ARG A 237 14.40 -25.74 15.77
C ARG A 237 13.23 -25.81 16.73
N ASP A 238 12.63 -24.65 17.04
CA ASP A 238 11.70 -24.51 18.15
C ASP A 238 10.23 -24.58 17.69
N THR A 239 9.40 -25.29 18.47
CA THR A 239 7.98 -25.50 18.17
C THR A 239 7.14 -25.28 19.43
N VAL A 240 5.98 -24.62 19.28
CA VAL A 240 4.98 -24.42 20.34
C VAL A 240 3.92 -25.52 20.27
N GLN A 241 3.58 -26.06 21.42
CA GLN A 241 2.44 -26.94 21.63
C GLN A 241 1.23 -26.13 22.08
N LEU A 242 0.26 -25.93 21.19
CA LEU A 242 -0.97 -25.22 21.44
C LEU A 242 -2.11 -26.23 21.62
N ARG A 243 -2.76 -26.23 22.79
CA ARG A 243 -3.92 -27.08 23.09
C ARG A 243 -5.20 -26.33 22.75
N ASP A 244 -6.05 -26.92 21.93
CA ASP A 244 -7.36 -26.38 21.59
C ASP A 244 -8.40 -26.56 22.71
N ALA A 245 -9.63 -26.09 22.46
CA ALA A 245 -10.75 -26.19 23.41
C ALA A 245 -11.17 -27.63 23.70
N ASN A 246 -10.90 -28.58 22.81
CA ASN A 246 -11.28 -29.97 22.93
C ASN A 246 -10.14 -30.85 23.49
N GLY A 247 -9.00 -30.26 23.83
CA GLY A 247 -7.84 -30.94 24.39
C GLY A 247 -6.82 -31.43 23.39
N SER A 248 -7.05 -31.27 22.08
CA SER A 248 -6.09 -31.66 21.03
C SER A 248 -4.89 -30.70 21.03
N VAL A 249 -3.69 -31.26 20.90
CA VAL A 249 -2.45 -30.48 20.87
C VAL A 249 -1.97 -30.31 19.44
N HIS A 250 -1.76 -29.06 19.05
CA HIS A 250 -1.28 -28.69 17.72
C HIS A 250 0.14 -28.14 17.82
N LEU A 251 1.01 -28.59 16.93
CA LEU A 251 2.40 -28.15 16.85
C LEU A 251 2.51 -26.96 15.88
N ILE A 252 2.98 -25.84 16.37
CA ILE A 252 3.15 -24.62 15.59
C ILE A 252 4.63 -24.22 15.63
N PRO A 253 5.36 -24.24 14.49
CA PRO A 253 6.76 -23.80 14.45
C PRO A 253 6.88 -22.32 14.86
N LEU A 254 7.89 -21.98 15.66
CA LEU A 254 8.12 -20.59 16.10
C LEU A 254 8.38 -19.64 14.94
N ARG A 255 8.97 -20.12 13.85
CA ARG A 255 9.21 -19.33 12.62
C ARG A 255 7.93 -18.73 12.04
N ASP A 256 6.80 -19.40 12.23
CA ASP A 256 5.52 -18.98 11.70
C ASP A 256 4.79 -18.00 12.63
N ILE A 257 5.32 -17.74 13.83
CA ILE A 257 4.71 -16.88 14.85
C ILE A 257 5.33 -15.48 14.78
N GLU A 258 4.54 -14.49 14.40
CA GLU A 258 4.93 -13.08 14.41
C GLU A 258 4.88 -12.50 15.83
N GLN A 259 3.81 -12.83 16.56
CA GLN A 259 3.55 -12.30 17.90
C GLN A 259 2.70 -13.27 18.72
N ALA A 260 2.87 -13.21 20.05
CA ALA A 260 2.12 -13.99 21.03
C ALA A 260 1.66 -13.08 22.18
N TRP A 261 0.38 -13.14 22.58
CA TRP A 261 -0.14 -12.35 23.71
C TRP A 261 -1.36 -13.00 24.37
N TYR A 262 -1.68 -12.53 25.58
CA TYR A 262 -2.82 -12.99 26.37
C TYR A 262 -3.86 -11.86 26.51
N PRO A 263 -4.81 -11.68 25.58
CA PRO A 263 -5.69 -10.51 25.53
C PRO A 263 -6.61 -10.36 26.73
N ASN A 264 -6.99 -11.47 27.37
CA ASN A 264 -7.88 -11.47 28.53
C ASN A 264 -7.15 -11.13 29.84
N ALA A 265 -5.83 -11.32 29.88
CA ALA A 265 -5.00 -10.96 31.05
C ALA A 265 -4.51 -9.50 30.98
N MET A 266 -4.54 -8.85 29.81
CA MET A 266 -4.05 -7.48 29.62
C MET A 266 -4.92 -6.44 30.31
N SER A 267 -4.29 -5.52 31.04
CA SER A 267 -4.88 -4.27 31.50
C SER A 267 -5.18 -3.32 30.31
N LEU A 268 -5.98 -2.28 30.54
CA LEU A 268 -6.31 -1.29 29.50
C LEU A 268 -5.06 -0.58 28.97
N TRP A 269 -4.07 -0.31 29.81
CA TRP A 269 -2.81 0.32 29.42
C TRP A 269 -1.95 -0.60 28.55
N GLU A 270 -1.85 -1.87 28.92
CA GLU A 270 -1.15 -2.87 28.11
C GLU A 270 -1.83 -3.07 26.75
N LYS A 271 -3.17 -3.07 26.71
CA LYS A 271 -3.91 -3.10 25.43
C LYS A 271 -3.62 -1.88 24.56
N ALA A 272 -3.57 -0.69 25.15
CA ALA A 272 -3.24 0.54 24.41
C ALA A 272 -1.79 0.54 23.89
N SER A 273 -0.85 0.06 24.73
CA SER A 273 0.56 -0.11 24.32
C SER A 273 0.71 -1.14 23.20
N HIS A 274 0.06 -2.28 23.31
CA HIS A 274 0.04 -3.33 22.29
C HIS A 274 -0.58 -2.81 20.97
N TRP A 275 -1.69 -2.06 21.06
CA TRP A 275 -2.32 -1.41 19.90
C TRP A 275 -1.36 -0.47 19.19
N GLY A 276 -0.63 0.38 19.92
CA GLY A 276 0.38 1.28 19.36
C GLY A 276 1.54 0.53 18.70
N ALA A 277 2.01 -0.55 19.35
CA ALA A 277 3.05 -1.42 18.80
C ALA A 277 2.61 -2.12 17.50
N GLN A 278 1.36 -2.62 17.46
CA GLN A 278 0.78 -3.22 16.26
C GLN A 278 0.66 -2.22 15.11
N ALA A 279 0.18 -1.01 15.40
CA ALA A 279 0.08 0.06 14.39
C ALA A 279 1.46 0.42 13.83
N LYS A 280 2.47 0.59 14.70
CA LYS A 280 3.86 0.84 14.28
C LYS A 280 4.41 -0.32 13.44
N TYR A 281 4.20 -1.56 13.89
CA TYR A 281 4.66 -2.75 13.18
C TYR A 281 4.10 -2.81 11.76
N MET A 282 2.79 -2.60 11.60
CA MET A 282 2.11 -2.60 10.31
C MET A 282 2.59 -1.51 9.35
N LEU A 283 2.95 -0.33 9.88
CA LEU A 283 3.39 0.83 9.08
C LEU A 283 4.86 0.78 8.70
N VAL A 284 5.71 0.14 9.49
CA VAL A 284 7.18 0.23 9.33
C VAL A 284 7.79 -1.10 8.91
N HIS A 285 7.18 -2.23 9.32
CA HIS A 285 7.77 -3.52 9.05
C HIS A 285 7.60 -3.94 7.60
N TYR A 286 8.70 -4.38 6.99
CA TYR A 286 8.73 -4.92 5.64
C TYR A 286 9.21 -6.38 5.71
N SER A 287 8.38 -7.31 5.26
CA SER A 287 8.73 -8.71 5.11
C SER A 287 8.32 -9.18 3.71
N PRO A 288 9.27 -9.40 2.79
CA PRO A 288 8.96 -9.84 1.43
C PRO A 288 8.48 -11.30 1.37
N ASP A 289 8.81 -12.11 2.36
CA ASP A 289 8.46 -13.53 2.43
C ASP A 289 7.06 -13.77 3.04
N SER A 290 6.45 -12.74 3.66
CA SER A 290 5.13 -12.89 4.25
C SER A 290 4.02 -12.56 3.25
N ASN A 291 3.19 -13.55 2.94
CA ASN A 291 1.91 -13.36 2.27
C ASN A 291 0.87 -12.70 3.19
N SER A 292 1.27 -12.25 4.38
CA SER A 292 0.37 -11.62 5.31
C SER A 292 -0.03 -10.24 4.79
N ALA A 293 -1.33 -10.06 4.58
CA ALA A 293 -1.95 -8.82 4.13
C ALA A 293 -1.71 -7.62 5.08
N GLY A 294 -0.96 -7.82 6.17
CA GLY A 294 -0.75 -6.85 7.24
C GLY A 294 0.44 -5.90 7.08
N HIS A 295 1.29 -6.06 6.04
CA HIS A 295 2.44 -5.18 5.83
C HIS A 295 2.13 -4.12 4.79
N LEU A 296 1.91 -2.87 5.25
CA LEU A 296 1.48 -1.77 4.38
C LEU A 296 2.65 -0.90 3.89
N PHE A 297 3.84 -1.02 4.49
CA PHE A 297 5.00 -0.19 4.16
C PHE A 297 5.36 -0.15 2.66
N PRO A 298 5.46 -1.28 1.93
CA PRO A 298 5.80 -1.25 0.52
C PRO A 298 4.76 -0.53 -0.34
N ALA A 299 3.47 -0.65 0.02
CA ALA A 299 2.39 0.02 -0.68
C ALA A 299 2.35 1.53 -0.38
N ILE A 300 2.65 1.93 0.86
CA ILE A 300 2.84 3.35 1.25
C ILE A 300 3.98 3.94 0.43
N PHE A 301 5.14 3.30 0.50
CA PHE A 301 6.35 3.72 -0.17
C PHE A 301 6.15 3.86 -1.69
N GLY A 302 5.60 2.82 -2.33
CA GLY A 302 5.35 2.82 -3.77
C GLY A 302 4.34 3.88 -4.20
N THR A 303 3.26 4.10 -3.41
CA THR A 303 2.29 5.17 -3.68
C THR A 303 2.94 6.55 -3.64
N VAL A 304 3.70 6.85 -2.59
CA VAL A 304 4.36 8.16 -2.43
C VAL A 304 5.40 8.38 -3.51
N LEU A 305 6.27 7.39 -3.74
CA LEU A 305 7.33 7.48 -4.76
C LEU A 305 6.75 7.70 -6.16
N MET A 306 5.73 6.93 -6.54
CA MET A 306 5.05 7.09 -7.83
C MET A 306 4.45 8.48 -8.00
N VAL A 307 3.76 9.01 -6.98
CA VAL A 307 3.16 10.35 -7.04
C VAL A 307 4.22 11.44 -7.14
N VAL A 308 5.36 11.29 -6.45
CA VAL A 308 6.49 12.23 -6.55
C VAL A 308 7.08 12.22 -7.97
N LEU A 309 7.35 11.03 -8.53
CA LEU A 309 7.87 10.90 -9.89
C LEU A 309 6.90 11.47 -10.93
N MET A 310 5.60 11.14 -10.81
CA MET A 310 4.55 11.73 -11.64
C MET A 310 4.58 13.25 -11.57
N SER A 311 4.70 13.81 -10.37
CA SER A 311 4.70 15.28 -10.14
C SER A 311 5.88 15.97 -10.79
N ILE A 312 7.07 15.34 -10.76
CA ILE A 312 8.29 15.84 -11.41
C ILE A 312 8.11 15.92 -12.93
N VAL A 313 7.34 15.01 -13.53
CA VAL A 313 7.09 14.97 -14.97
C VAL A 313 5.94 15.89 -15.36
N VAL A 314 4.79 15.81 -14.67
CA VAL A 314 3.56 16.51 -15.08
C VAL A 314 3.67 18.02 -14.92
N MET A 315 4.40 18.48 -13.90
CA MET A 315 4.49 19.92 -13.62
C MET A 315 5.20 20.70 -14.73
N PRO A 316 6.44 20.35 -15.15
CA PRO A 316 7.09 21.05 -16.26
C PRO A 316 6.30 20.94 -17.57
N LEU A 317 5.83 19.73 -17.93
CA LEU A 317 5.10 19.52 -19.17
C LEU A 317 3.79 20.32 -19.20
N GLY A 318 3.03 20.32 -18.10
CA GLY A 318 1.78 21.07 -18.00
C GLY A 318 1.99 22.58 -18.06
N VAL A 319 3.02 23.09 -17.39
CA VAL A 319 3.37 24.53 -17.41
C VAL A 319 3.82 24.96 -18.81
N ILE A 320 4.71 24.20 -19.46
CA ILE A 320 5.17 24.51 -20.82
C ILE A 320 3.98 24.52 -21.81
N ALA A 321 3.11 23.51 -21.73
CA ALA A 321 1.93 23.44 -22.58
C ALA A 321 0.97 24.62 -22.33
N ALA A 322 0.70 24.98 -21.08
CA ALA A 322 -0.15 26.11 -20.72
C ALA A 322 0.44 27.44 -21.19
N VAL A 323 1.75 27.66 -20.98
CA VAL A 323 2.45 28.86 -21.46
C VAL A 323 2.38 28.96 -22.98
N TYR A 324 2.62 27.85 -23.68
CA TYR A 324 2.50 27.84 -25.13
C TYR A 324 1.08 28.21 -25.59
N LEU A 325 0.06 27.56 -25.04
CA LEU A 325 -1.34 27.77 -25.39
C LEU A 325 -1.84 29.20 -25.05
N HIS A 326 -1.34 29.78 -23.95
CA HIS A 326 -1.77 31.09 -23.48
C HIS A 326 -1.00 32.24 -24.15
N GLU A 327 0.33 32.13 -24.29
CA GLU A 327 1.20 33.25 -24.65
C GLU A 327 1.66 33.23 -26.13
N TYR A 328 1.81 32.04 -26.70
CA TYR A 328 2.38 31.90 -28.06
C TYR A 328 1.38 31.43 -29.12
N ALA A 329 0.40 30.61 -28.73
CA ALA A 329 -0.56 30.08 -29.67
C ALA A 329 -1.51 31.17 -30.18
N GLY A 330 -1.58 31.33 -31.49
CA GLY A 330 -2.50 32.28 -32.12
C GLY A 330 -3.97 31.86 -31.93
N LYS A 331 -4.90 32.83 -32.15
CA LYS A 331 -6.36 32.57 -32.11
C LYS A 331 -6.86 31.90 -33.39
N ASN A 332 -6.23 30.80 -33.80
CA ASN A 332 -6.60 30.04 -35.00
C ASN A 332 -7.41 28.78 -34.67
N SER A 333 -7.98 28.14 -35.67
CA SER A 333 -8.80 26.95 -35.52
C SER A 333 -8.02 25.78 -34.88
N LEU A 334 -6.74 25.61 -35.22
CA LEU A 334 -5.89 24.55 -34.68
C LEU A 334 -5.73 24.67 -33.15
N THR A 335 -5.40 25.87 -32.66
CA THR A 335 -5.29 26.14 -31.22
C THR A 335 -6.60 25.86 -30.48
N ARG A 336 -7.75 26.21 -31.10
CA ARG A 336 -9.06 25.92 -30.58
C ARG A 336 -9.28 24.40 -30.41
N TRP A 337 -8.95 23.63 -31.45
CA TRP A 337 -9.07 22.17 -31.43
C TRP A 337 -8.15 21.54 -30.36
N VAL A 338 -6.90 22.00 -30.27
CA VAL A 338 -5.96 21.51 -29.23
C VAL A 338 -6.52 21.78 -27.82
N ARG A 339 -7.06 22.98 -27.57
CA ARG A 339 -7.64 23.34 -26.26
C ARG A 339 -8.86 22.49 -25.93
N ILE A 340 -9.74 22.25 -26.93
CA ILE A 340 -10.88 21.35 -26.75
C ILE A 340 -10.40 19.93 -26.47
N ALA A 341 -9.38 19.44 -27.17
CA ALA A 341 -8.79 18.12 -26.95
C ALA A 341 -8.23 17.97 -25.53
N VAL A 342 -7.46 18.97 -25.04
CA VAL A 342 -6.91 18.97 -23.68
C VAL A 342 -8.02 18.89 -22.62
N VAL A 343 -9.09 19.67 -22.76
CA VAL A 343 -10.22 19.64 -21.83
C VAL A 343 -10.95 18.30 -21.88
N ASN A 344 -11.20 17.75 -23.07
CA ASN A 344 -11.88 16.47 -23.25
C ASN A 344 -11.03 15.28 -22.77
N LEU A 345 -9.70 15.39 -22.82
CA LEU A 345 -8.80 14.36 -22.31
C LEU A 345 -9.02 14.10 -20.82
N ALA A 346 -9.38 15.13 -20.04
CA ALA A 346 -9.73 14.97 -18.63
C ALA A 346 -10.97 14.09 -18.37
N GLY A 347 -11.85 13.95 -19.37
CA GLY A 347 -13.08 13.14 -19.31
C GLY A 347 -12.90 11.67 -19.74
N VAL A 348 -11.72 11.29 -20.25
CA VAL A 348 -11.45 9.92 -20.68
C VAL A 348 -11.38 8.98 -19.46
N PRO A 349 -12.03 7.80 -19.49
CA PRO A 349 -11.95 6.83 -18.40
C PRO A 349 -10.49 6.44 -18.10
N SER A 350 -10.13 6.39 -16.83
CA SER A 350 -8.73 6.19 -16.40
C SER A 350 -8.13 4.87 -16.88
N ILE A 351 -8.95 3.82 -17.02
CA ILE A 351 -8.50 2.51 -17.52
C ILE A 351 -7.96 2.61 -18.99
N VAL A 352 -8.50 3.51 -19.79
CA VAL A 352 -8.05 3.73 -21.17
C VAL A 352 -6.61 4.25 -21.20
N TYR A 353 -6.25 5.13 -20.26
CA TYR A 353 -4.87 5.55 -20.07
C TYR A 353 -3.94 4.39 -19.69
N GLY A 354 -4.44 3.42 -18.91
CA GLY A 354 -3.69 2.21 -18.60
C GLY A 354 -3.40 1.35 -19.82
N VAL A 355 -4.41 1.16 -20.68
CA VAL A 355 -4.24 0.42 -21.96
C VAL A 355 -3.28 1.16 -22.88
N PHE A 356 -3.42 2.49 -22.99
CA PHE A 356 -2.49 3.32 -23.76
C PHE A 356 -1.07 3.24 -23.17
N GLY A 357 -0.92 3.38 -21.86
CA GLY A 357 0.36 3.28 -21.18
C GLY A 357 1.06 1.94 -21.42
N LEU A 358 0.31 0.84 -21.36
CA LEU A 358 0.84 -0.48 -21.67
C LEU A 358 1.27 -0.61 -23.12
N GLY A 359 0.41 -0.25 -24.07
CA GLY A 359 0.70 -0.38 -25.50
C GLY A 359 1.78 0.57 -25.98
N PHE A 360 1.68 1.86 -25.62
CA PHE A 360 2.57 2.89 -26.10
C PHE A 360 3.85 3.03 -25.28
N PHE A 361 3.74 3.20 -23.96
CA PHE A 361 4.93 3.40 -23.13
C PHE A 361 5.72 2.10 -22.93
N VAL A 362 5.06 1.02 -22.52
CA VAL A 362 5.75 -0.23 -22.19
C VAL A 362 6.21 -0.94 -23.47
N TYR A 363 5.29 -1.28 -24.37
CA TYR A 363 5.64 -2.13 -25.51
C TYR A 363 6.35 -1.36 -26.63
N LEU A 364 5.85 -0.17 -27.02
CA LEU A 364 6.48 0.56 -28.11
C LEU A 364 7.75 1.27 -27.65
N ILE A 365 7.67 2.18 -26.67
CA ILE A 365 8.83 2.96 -26.23
C ILE A 365 9.80 2.06 -25.45
N GLY A 366 9.34 1.31 -24.44
CA GLY A 366 10.18 0.43 -23.63
C GLY A 366 10.84 -0.66 -24.45
N GLY A 367 10.09 -1.32 -25.33
CA GLY A 367 10.64 -2.33 -26.24
C GLY A 367 11.68 -1.75 -27.22
N THR A 368 11.47 -0.51 -27.72
CA THR A 368 12.46 0.18 -28.57
C THR A 368 13.72 0.55 -27.76
N LEU A 369 13.57 1.03 -26.51
CA LEU A 369 14.70 1.31 -25.64
C LEU A 369 15.54 0.06 -25.36
N ASP A 370 14.86 -1.07 -25.11
CA ASP A 370 15.56 -2.35 -24.89
C ASP A 370 16.32 -2.81 -26.13
N GLN A 371 15.75 -2.66 -27.31
CA GLN A 371 16.43 -3.00 -28.56
C GLN A 371 17.65 -2.11 -28.84
N LEU A 372 17.56 -0.81 -28.51
CA LEU A 372 18.62 0.16 -28.81
C LEU A 372 19.75 0.18 -27.76
N PHE A 373 19.40 0.08 -26.48
CA PHE A 373 20.33 0.30 -25.38
C PHE A 373 20.59 -0.92 -24.49
N TYR A 374 19.70 -1.93 -24.52
CA TYR A 374 19.74 -3.12 -23.66
C TYR A 374 19.57 -4.40 -24.47
N SER A 375 20.08 -4.43 -25.70
CA SER A 375 19.97 -5.60 -26.59
C SER A 375 20.61 -6.85 -26.01
N GLU A 376 21.60 -6.69 -25.14
CA GLU A 376 22.24 -7.77 -24.40
C GLU A 376 21.33 -8.40 -23.34
N ALA A 377 20.34 -7.67 -22.83
CA ALA A 377 19.40 -8.19 -21.83
C ALA A 377 18.33 -9.11 -22.44
N LEU A 378 18.04 -8.97 -23.75
CA LEU A 378 17.04 -9.79 -24.42
C LEU A 378 17.36 -11.30 -24.35
N PRO A 379 16.38 -12.22 -24.17
CA PRO A 379 14.92 -12.01 -24.27
C PRO A 379 14.23 -11.46 -23.01
N ASN A 380 14.94 -11.13 -21.94
CA ASN A 380 14.37 -10.55 -20.72
C ASN A 380 14.43 -9.03 -20.82
N PRO A 381 13.35 -8.34 -21.26
CA PRO A 381 13.38 -6.90 -21.46
C PRO A 381 13.48 -6.17 -20.12
N THR A 382 14.23 -5.06 -20.09
CA THR A 382 14.40 -4.20 -18.90
C THR A 382 13.26 -3.17 -18.83
N PHE A 383 13.09 -2.38 -19.88
CA PHE A 383 12.06 -1.33 -19.95
C PHE A 383 10.82 -1.76 -20.75
N GLY A 384 10.89 -2.82 -21.54
CA GLY A 384 9.74 -3.43 -22.24
C GLY A 384 8.78 -4.20 -21.32
N THR A 385 8.91 -4.02 -20.01
CA THR A 385 8.04 -4.59 -18.98
C THR A 385 7.35 -3.49 -18.16
N PRO A 386 6.11 -3.74 -17.64
CA PRO A 386 5.44 -2.84 -16.73
C PRO A 386 6.31 -2.51 -15.50
N GLY A 387 6.41 -1.23 -15.14
CA GLY A 387 7.25 -0.75 -14.05
C GLY A 387 6.90 0.66 -13.57
N LEU A 388 7.62 1.13 -12.56
CA LEU A 388 7.40 2.40 -11.88
C LEU A 388 7.46 3.61 -12.84
N LEU A 389 8.41 3.61 -13.79
CA LEU A 389 8.55 4.67 -14.80
C LEU A 389 7.27 4.84 -15.60
N TRP A 390 6.80 3.74 -16.18
CA TRP A 390 5.65 3.75 -17.07
C TRP A 390 4.36 4.08 -16.34
N ALA A 391 4.22 3.59 -15.11
CA ALA A 391 3.11 3.95 -14.24
C ALA A 391 3.08 5.45 -13.94
N SER A 392 4.23 6.04 -13.60
CA SER A 392 4.36 7.48 -13.32
C SER A 392 4.07 8.33 -14.56
N LEU A 393 4.56 7.93 -15.75
CA LEU A 393 4.28 8.61 -17.01
C LEU A 393 2.81 8.51 -17.43
N THR A 394 2.20 7.35 -17.24
CA THR A 394 0.77 7.14 -17.53
C THR A 394 -0.11 8.04 -16.67
N LEU A 395 0.20 8.14 -15.37
CA LEU A 395 -0.51 9.06 -14.48
C LEU A 395 -0.19 10.53 -14.75
N ALA A 396 1.03 10.85 -15.16
CA ALA A 396 1.38 12.21 -15.60
C ALA A 396 0.51 12.61 -16.79
N LEU A 397 0.34 11.73 -17.78
CA LEU A 397 -0.54 11.98 -18.93
C LEU A 397 -2.01 12.17 -18.52
N LEU A 398 -2.51 11.34 -17.58
CA LEU A 398 -3.87 11.42 -17.05
C LEU A 398 -4.13 12.74 -16.31
N THR A 399 -3.14 13.25 -15.59
CA THR A 399 -3.28 14.47 -14.78
C THR A 399 -2.82 15.74 -15.48
N LEU A 400 -2.17 15.60 -16.64
CA LEU A 400 -1.66 16.72 -17.46
C LEU A 400 -2.72 17.78 -17.76
N PRO A 401 -3.95 17.46 -18.18
CA PRO A 401 -5.00 18.45 -18.45
C PRO A 401 -5.32 19.32 -17.24
N VAL A 402 -5.31 18.76 -16.02
CA VAL A 402 -5.60 19.48 -14.78
C VAL A 402 -4.54 20.57 -14.53
N VAL A 403 -3.26 20.23 -14.74
CA VAL A 403 -2.15 21.18 -14.55
C VAL A 403 -2.17 22.24 -15.64
N ILE A 404 -2.46 21.88 -16.91
CA ILE A 404 -2.57 22.84 -18.02
C ILE A 404 -3.66 23.88 -17.72
N VAL A 405 -4.88 23.41 -17.41
CA VAL A 405 -6.03 24.32 -17.18
C VAL A 405 -5.79 25.23 -15.98
N ALA A 406 -5.31 24.69 -14.86
CA ALA A 406 -5.01 25.48 -13.66
C ALA A 406 -3.92 26.53 -13.92
N THR A 407 -2.91 26.20 -14.74
CA THR A 407 -1.85 27.12 -15.12
C THR A 407 -2.36 28.20 -16.07
N GLU A 408 -3.15 27.85 -17.10
CA GLU A 408 -3.79 28.82 -18.01
C GLU A 408 -4.68 29.81 -17.25
N GLU A 409 -5.49 29.33 -16.30
CA GLU A 409 -6.29 30.20 -15.45
C GLU A 409 -5.42 31.15 -14.61
N GLY A 410 -4.29 30.65 -14.08
CA GLY A 410 -3.31 31.46 -13.36
C GLY A 410 -2.71 32.57 -14.23
N LEU A 411 -2.28 32.22 -15.44
CA LEU A 411 -1.73 33.16 -16.42
C LEU A 411 -2.74 34.21 -16.88
N SER A 412 -4.02 33.84 -17.02
CA SER A 412 -5.09 34.76 -17.43
C SER A 412 -5.44 35.80 -16.37
N ARG A 413 -5.16 35.53 -15.09
CA ARG A 413 -5.41 36.47 -13.98
C ARG A 413 -4.35 37.58 -13.86
N ILE A 414 -3.21 37.44 -14.54
CA ILE A 414 -2.12 38.42 -14.49
C ILE A 414 -2.47 39.63 -15.38
N PRO A 415 -2.52 40.86 -14.84
CA PRO A 415 -2.88 42.05 -15.60
C PRO A 415 -1.94 42.29 -16.78
N MET A 416 -2.49 42.75 -17.89
CA MET A 416 -1.70 43.09 -19.08
C MET A 416 -0.73 44.25 -18.84
N SER A 417 -1.05 45.15 -17.91
CA SER A 417 -0.16 46.24 -17.51
C SER A 417 1.20 45.78 -17.01
N VAL A 418 1.24 44.67 -16.28
CA VAL A 418 2.50 44.06 -15.79
C VAL A 418 3.38 43.60 -16.96
N ARG A 419 2.77 42.97 -17.95
CA ARG A 419 3.46 42.51 -19.16
C ARG A 419 3.97 43.67 -20.01
N HIS A 420 3.11 44.65 -20.25
CA HIS A 420 3.49 45.86 -20.99
C HIS A 420 4.56 46.67 -20.26
N GLY A 421 4.49 46.79 -18.93
CA GLY A 421 5.51 47.45 -18.13
C GLY A 421 6.90 46.81 -18.28
N SER A 422 7.00 45.50 -18.23
CA SER A 422 8.25 44.78 -18.44
C SER A 422 8.80 44.94 -19.85
N LEU A 423 7.94 44.84 -20.86
CA LEU A 423 8.33 45.09 -22.25
C LEU A 423 8.76 46.52 -22.53
N ALA A 424 8.11 47.53 -21.88
CA ALA A 424 8.47 48.93 -21.98
C ALA A 424 9.84 49.26 -21.36
N LEU A 425 10.28 48.47 -20.40
CA LEU A 425 11.64 48.53 -19.81
C LEU A 425 12.70 47.85 -20.69
N GLY A 426 12.33 47.32 -21.91
CA GLY A 426 13.24 46.71 -22.86
C GLY A 426 13.43 45.21 -22.71
N ALA A 427 12.68 44.54 -21.78
CA ALA A 427 12.75 43.11 -21.68
C ALA A 427 12.13 42.40 -22.91
N THR A 428 12.70 41.28 -23.30
CA THR A 428 12.13 40.44 -24.33
C THR A 428 10.88 39.70 -23.80
N LYS A 429 10.06 39.17 -24.71
CA LYS A 429 8.87 38.37 -24.32
C LYS A 429 9.26 37.16 -23.45
N ALA A 430 10.37 36.50 -23.74
CA ALA A 430 10.84 35.36 -22.98
C ALA A 430 11.30 35.76 -21.57
N GLU A 431 12.05 36.85 -21.43
CA GLU A 431 12.48 37.40 -20.14
C GLU A 431 11.29 37.83 -19.29
N THR A 432 10.31 38.54 -19.89
CA THR A 432 9.06 38.90 -19.21
C THR A 432 8.32 37.66 -18.69
N LEU A 433 8.25 36.58 -19.48
CA LEU A 433 7.61 35.33 -19.05
C LEU A 433 8.36 34.66 -17.90
N TRP A 434 9.68 34.51 -18.01
CA TRP A 434 10.47 33.79 -17.00
C TRP A 434 10.63 34.55 -15.68
N HIS A 435 10.84 35.87 -15.73
CA HIS A 435 11.18 36.68 -14.55
C HIS A 435 9.98 37.35 -13.90
N VAL A 436 8.87 37.53 -14.62
CA VAL A 436 7.70 38.26 -14.12
C VAL A 436 6.45 37.39 -14.13
N VAL A 437 6.04 36.88 -15.29
CA VAL A 437 4.74 36.22 -15.45
C VAL A 437 4.70 34.86 -14.76
N LEU A 438 5.69 33.99 -14.98
CA LEU A 438 5.72 32.66 -14.35
C LEU A 438 5.82 32.71 -12.84
N PRO A 439 6.68 33.54 -12.20
CA PRO A 439 6.70 33.69 -10.76
C PRO A 439 5.35 34.14 -10.17
N MET A 440 4.64 35.04 -10.84
CA MET A 440 3.30 35.46 -10.42
C MET A 440 2.24 34.37 -10.60
N ALA A 441 2.41 33.44 -11.57
CA ALA A 441 1.50 32.31 -11.79
C ALA A 441 1.76 31.11 -10.86
N VAL A 442 2.89 31.05 -10.13
CA VAL A 442 3.28 29.92 -9.25
C VAL A 442 2.15 29.49 -8.31
N PRO A 443 1.39 30.36 -7.63
CA PRO A 443 0.30 29.94 -6.76
C PRO A 443 -0.79 29.12 -7.48
N ALA A 444 -1.11 29.46 -8.72
CA ALA A 444 -2.09 28.74 -9.54
C ALA A 444 -1.50 27.41 -10.05
N MET A 445 -0.25 27.42 -10.49
CA MET A 445 0.48 26.21 -10.90
C MET A 445 0.53 25.19 -9.74
N MET A 446 0.85 25.63 -8.53
CA MET A 446 0.84 24.78 -7.34
C MET A 446 -0.56 24.26 -7.00
N THR A 447 -1.62 25.02 -7.28
CA THR A 447 -2.99 24.52 -7.13
C THR A 447 -3.28 23.39 -8.11
N GLY A 448 -2.84 23.52 -9.38
CA GLY A 448 -2.92 22.46 -10.37
C GLY A 448 -2.18 21.20 -9.94
N LEU A 449 -0.98 21.34 -9.38
CA LEU A 449 -0.20 20.22 -8.84
C LEU A 449 -0.92 19.52 -7.68
N ILE A 450 -1.47 20.27 -6.71
CA ILE A 450 -2.22 19.71 -5.58
C ILE A 450 -3.40 18.87 -6.07
N LEU A 451 -4.15 19.36 -7.06
CA LEU A 451 -5.26 18.63 -7.64
C LEU A 451 -4.79 17.37 -8.40
N ALA A 452 -3.67 17.47 -9.13
CA ALA A 452 -3.07 16.33 -9.84
C ALA A 452 -2.60 15.24 -8.86
N VAL A 453 -1.92 15.62 -7.76
CA VAL A 453 -1.46 14.72 -6.69
C VAL A 453 -2.63 14.00 -6.02
N ALA A 454 -3.68 14.76 -5.64
CA ALA A 454 -4.86 14.19 -5.00
C ALA A 454 -5.56 13.16 -5.91
N ARG A 455 -5.64 13.43 -7.21
CA ARG A 455 -6.22 12.53 -8.20
C ARG A 455 -5.34 11.29 -8.39
N ALA A 456 -4.05 11.48 -8.66
CA ALA A 456 -3.12 10.40 -8.96
C ALA A 456 -2.98 9.38 -7.82
N ALA A 457 -2.93 9.84 -6.57
CA ALA A 457 -2.80 8.96 -5.41
C ALA A 457 -4.01 8.03 -5.21
N GLY A 458 -5.19 8.40 -5.72
CA GLY A 458 -6.41 7.58 -5.64
C GLY A 458 -6.64 6.67 -6.86
N GLU A 459 -5.90 6.85 -7.95
CA GLU A 459 -6.11 6.10 -9.19
C GLU A 459 -5.49 4.70 -9.11
N THR A 460 -6.31 3.67 -9.39
CA THR A 460 -5.88 2.27 -9.33
C THR A 460 -5.95 1.59 -10.69
N ALA A 461 -7.02 1.82 -11.44
CA ALA A 461 -7.31 1.09 -12.67
C ALA A 461 -6.19 1.15 -13.74
N PRO A 462 -5.60 2.31 -14.09
CA PRO A 462 -4.52 2.35 -15.06
C PRO A 462 -3.25 1.66 -14.55
N LEU A 463 -3.01 1.72 -13.23
CA LEU A 463 -1.80 1.18 -12.61
C LEU A 463 -1.73 -0.35 -12.65
N MET A 464 -2.87 -1.03 -12.58
CA MET A 464 -2.96 -2.49 -12.70
C MET A 464 -2.35 -3.01 -14.00
N LEU A 465 -2.37 -2.21 -15.06
CA LEU A 465 -1.84 -2.60 -16.37
C LEU A 465 -0.36 -2.25 -16.56
N VAL A 466 0.12 -1.19 -15.89
CA VAL A 466 1.42 -0.60 -16.21
C VAL A 466 2.50 -0.76 -15.13
N GLY A 467 2.26 -1.50 -14.03
CA GLY A 467 3.38 -1.76 -13.13
C GLY A 467 3.08 -2.11 -11.69
N VAL A 468 1.81 -2.07 -11.26
CA VAL A 468 1.44 -2.43 -9.89
C VAL A 468 1.27 -3.93 -9.74
N VAL A 469 1.77 -4.47 -8.63
CA VAL A 469 1.68 -5.88 -8.26
C VAL A 469 1.25 -6.06 -6.81
N LYS A 470 0.76 -7.25 -6.48
CA LYS A 470 0.29 -7.63 -5.14
C LYS A 470 1.42 -7.67 -4.10
N SER A 471 2.59 -8.13 -4.50
CA SER A 471 3.76 -8.26 -3.63
C SER A 471 5.02 -7.96 -4.43
N VAL A 472 5.98 -7.30 -3.80
CA VAL A 472 7.29 -7.02 -4.38
C VAL A 472 8.36 -7.65 -3.50
N PRO A 473 9.29 -8.41 -4.08
CA PRO A 473 10.42 -8.97 -3.32
C PRO A 473 11.43 -7.89 -2.94
N VAL A 474 11.56 -6.83 -3.74
CA VAL A 474 12.52 -5.74 -3.55
C VAL A 474 11.85 -4.41 -3.85
N LEU A 475 12.12 -3.39 -3.04
CA LEU A 475 11.62 -2.03 -3.28
C LEU A 475 12.29 -1.40 -4.50
N PRO A 476 11.65 -0.38 -5.12
CA PRO A 476 12.24 0.38 -6.22
C PRO A 476 13.47 1.23 -5.82
N ILE A 477 13.73 1.42 -4.54
CA ILE A 477 14.95 2.05 -4.02
C ILE A 477 15.67 1.05 -3.13
N ASP A 478 16.95 0.84 -3.39
CA ASP A 478 17.84 0.00 -2.60
C ASP A 478 19.29 0.55 -2.63
N ASP A 479 20.23 -0.17 -1.99
CA ASP A 479 21.65 0.21 -1.90
C ASP A 479 22.48 -0.17 -3.14
N ILE A 480 21.82 -0.62 -4.21
CA ILE A 480 22.46 -1.12 -5.41
C ILE A 480 22.37 -0.05 -6.50
N PHE A 481 23.51 0.30 -7.14
CA PHE A 481 23.52 1.25 -8.25
C PHE A 481 22.56 0.80 -9.38
N PRO A 482 21.68 1.67 -9.91
CA PRO A 482 21.60 3.13 -9.77
C PRO A 482 20.76 3.66 -8.59
N TYR A 483 20.55 2.88 -7.52
CA TYR A 483 19.82 3.20 -6.28
C TYR A 483 18.32 3.42 -6.45
N LEU A 484 17.88 3.98 -7.57
CA LEU A 484 16.48 4.14 -7.96
C LEU A 484 16.21 3.33 -9.23
N HIS A 485 15.45 2.28 -9.09
CA HIS A 485 15.14 1.30 -10.13
C HIS A 485 13.76 1.57 -10.72
N LEU A 486 13.73 2.38 -11.78
CA LEU A 486 12.51 2.82 -12.44
C LEU A 486 11.80 1.71 -13.23
N GLU A 487 12.55 0.66 -13.59
CA GLU A 487 12.07 -0.52 -14.30
C GLU A 487 11.30 -1.48 -13.39
N ARG A 488 11.50 -1.39 -12.07
CA ARG A 488 10.88 -2.34 -11.12
C ARG A 488 9.38 -2.10 -10.97
N LYS A 489 8.67 -3.20 -10.74
CA LYS A 489 7.27 -3.18 -10.30
C LYS A 489 7.20 -2.69 -8.86
N PHE A 490 6.03 -2.19 -8.46
CA PHE A 490 5.83 -1.64 -7.12
C PHE A 490 4.44 -1.97 -6.58
N MET A 491 4.25 -1.82 -5.28
CA MET A 491 2.95 -1.92 -4.63
C MET A 491 2.30 -0.54 -4.52
N HIS A 492 0.97 -0.52 -4.56
CA HIS A 492 0.18 0.71 -4.44
C HIS A 492 -1.00 0.50 -3.48
N LEU A 493 -1.28 1.47 -2.60
CA LEU A 493 -2.34 1.35 -1.59
C LEU A 493 -3.73 1.14 -2.19
N GLY A 494 -4.05 1.85 -3.28
CA GLY A 494 -5.33 1.66 -3.96
C GLY A 494 -5.49 0.24 -4.53
N PHE A 495 -4.42 -0.34 -5.07
CA PHE A 495 -4.44 -1.73 -5.53
C PHE A 495 -4.56 -2.70 -4.36
N GLN A 496 -3.90 -2.43 -3.24
CA GLN A 496 -4.00 -3.27 -2.05
C GLN A 496 -5.42 -3.26 -1.46
N ILE A 497 -6.11 -2.12 -1.48
CA ILE A 497 -7.54 -2.05 -1.13
C ILE A 497 -8.36 -2.99 -2.04
N TYR A 498 -8.12 -2.93 -3.35
CA TYR A 498 -8.81 -3.79 -4.32
C TYR A 498 -8.50 -5.28 -4.09
N ASP A 499 -7.23 -5.64 -3.90
CA ASP A 499 -6.81 -7.02 -3.66
C ASP A 499 -7.44 -7.59 -2.37
N LEU A 500 -7.38 -6.83 -1.27
CA LEU A 500 -7.99 -7.21 0.01
C LEU A 500 -9.51 -7.35 -0.06
N ALA A 501 -10.18 -6.45 -0.79
CA ALA A 501 -11.63 -6.41 -0.85
C ALA A 501 -12.23 -7.47 -1.78
N PHE A 502 -11.53 -7.83 -2.87
CA PHE A 502 -12.11 -8.65 -3.95
C PHE A 502 -11.33 -9.92 -4.27
N GLN A 503 -10.03 -10.00 -3.93
CA GLN A 503 -9.17 -11.14 -4.28
C GLN A 503 -8.71 -11.94 -3.05
N SER A 504 -9.07 -11.51 -1.84
CA SER A 504 -8.74 -12.25 -0.63
C SER A 504 -9.51 -13.58 -0.58
N PRO A 505 -8.82 -14.70 -0.25
CA PRO A 505 -9.50 -15.99 -0.06
C PRO A 505 -10.49 -16.00 1.12
N ASP A 506 -10.32 -15.04 2.06
CA ASP A 506 -11.19 -14.85 3.23
C ASP A 506 -11.54 -13.37 3.36
N VAL A 507 -12.64 -12.99 2.70
CA VAL A 507 -13.12 -11.59 2.63
C VAL A 507 -13.48 -11.04 4.01
N GLU A 508 -14.03 -11.88 4.91
CA GLU A 508 -14.40 -11.46 6.26
C GLU A 508 -13.15 -11.10 7.09
N ALA A 509 -12.09 -11.91 7.00
CA ALA A 509 -10.83 -11.63 7.66
C ALA A 509 -10.12 -10.39 7.09
N ALA A 510 -10.24 -10.16 5.79
CA ALA A 510 -9.58 -9.04 5.11
C ALA A 510 -10.32 -7.70 5.28
N ARG A 511 -11.65 -7.72 5.56
CA ARG A 511 -12.48 -6.51 5.64
C ARG A 511 -11.92 -5.40 6.54
N PRO A 512 -11.43 -5.65 7.77
CA PRO A 512 -10.87 -4.60 8.60
C PRO A 512 -9.57 -4.00 8.04
N LEU A 513 -8.76 -4.82 7.33
CA LEU A 513 -7.56 -4.35 6.65
C LEU A 513 -7.88 -3.41 5.50
N VAL A 514 -9.01 -3.63 4.81
CA VAL A 514 -9.53 -2.70 3.78
C VAL A 514 -9.78 -1.32 4.40
N TYR A 515 -10.43 -1.27 5.58
CA TYR A 515 -10.70 0.01 6.25
C TYR A 515 -9.42 0.73 6.68
N ILE A 516 -8.45 0.00 7.24
CA ILE A 516 -7.15 0.57 7.64
C ILE A 516 -6.40 1.08 6.41
N THR A 517 -6.32 0.29 5.34
CA THR A 517 -5.62 0.66 4.11
C THR A 517 -6.27 1.88 3.45
N ALA A 518 -7.61 1.93 3.44
CA ALA A 518 -8.36 3.08 2.93
C ALA A 518 -8.13 4.35 3.79
N LEU A 519 -8.16 4.22 5.13
CA LEU A 519 -7.82 5.32 6.03
C LEU A 519 -6.41 5.84 5.78
N LEU A 520 -5.45 4.92 5.64
CA LEU A 520 -4.05 5.26 5.39
C LEU A 520 -3.87 5.96 4.05
N LEU A 521 -4.56 5.50 2.99
CA LEU A 521 -4.55 6.19 1.70
C LEU A 521 -5.06 7.63 1.83
N VAL A 522 -6.18 7.85 2.53
CA VAL A 522 -6.71 9.19 2.79
C VAL A 522 -5.70 10.04 3.56
N LEU A 523 -5.07 9.51 4.61
CA LEU A 523 -4.06 10.22 5.40
C LEU A 523 -2.83 10.60 4.56
N ILE A 524 -2.37 9.72 3.68
CA ILE A 524 -1.24 10.00 2.78
C ILE A 524 -1.61 11.08 1.77
N VAL A 525 -2.79 11.01 1.16
CA VAL A 525 -3.28 12.04 0.23
C VAL A 525 -3.36 13.41 0.92
N VAL A 526 -3.92 13.44 2.14
CA VAL A 526 -3.98 14.67 2.96
C VAL A 526 -2.57 15.17 3.29
N GLY A 527 -1.66 14.27 3.68
CA GLY A 527 -0.26 14.61 3.99
C GLY A 527 0.48 15.20 2.79
N LEU A 528 0.36 14.57 1.61
CA LEU A 528 0.95 15.07 0.36
C LEU A 528 0.38 16.44 -0.03
N ASN A 529 -0.94 16.62 0.11
CA ASN A 529 -1.59 17.89 -0.16
C ASN A 529 -1.15 18.99 0.83
N LEU A 530 -1.03 18.68 2.11
CA LEU A 530 -0.51 19.62 3.12
C LEU A 530 0.94 20.01 2.83
N ALA A 531 1.78 19.06 2.43
CA ALA A 531 3.15 19.33 2.00
C ALA A 531 3.18 20.28 0.80
N ALA A 532 2.37 20.00 -0.23
CA ALA A 532 2.28 20.85 -1.41
C ALA A 532 1.71 22.25 -1.10
N ILE A 533 0.74 22.36 -0.16
CA ILE A 533 0.22 23.64 0.34
C ILE A 533 1.32 24.41 1.10
N GLY A 534 2.13 23.73 1.92
CA GLY A 534 3.29 24.31 2.60
C GLY A 534 4.29 24.90 1.62
N ILE A 535 4.67 24.13 0.59
CA ILE A 535 5.56 24.60 -0.49
C ILE A 535 4.95 25.82 -1.19
N ARG A 536 3.66 25.77 -1.53
CA ARG A 536 2.94 26.91 -2.13
C ARG A 536 2.99 28.17 -1.25
N HIS A 537 2.83 28.02 0.06
CA HIS A 537 2.87 29.15 1.00
C HIS A 537 4.26 29.81 1.02
N VAL A 538 5.32 29.01 1.13
CA VAL A 538 6.71 29.49 1.10
C VAL A 538 7.03 30.19 -0.23
N LEU A 539 6.64 29.60 -1.35
CA LEU A 539 6.85 30.22 -2.66
C LEU A 539 6.05 31.52 -2.82
N ARG A 540 4.81 31.55 -2.35
CA ARG A 540 3.98 32.76 -2.38
C ARG A 540 4.59 33.89 -1.58
N GLU A 541 5.10 33.64 -0.40
CA GLU A 541 5.78 34.66 0.41
C GLU A 541 7.03 35.18 -0.27
N LYS A 542 7.85 34.32 -0.82
CA LYS A 542 9.07 34.69 -1.56
C LYS A 542 8.80 35.61 -2.75
N TYR A 543 7.68 35.40 -3.45
CA TYR A 543 7.31 36.21 -4.62
C TYR A 543 6.27 37.29 -4.33
N ARG A 544 5.88 37.49 -3.08
CA ARG A 544 4.90 38.53 -2.67
C ARG A 544 5.37 39.96 -2.99
N SER A 545 6.68 40.20 -2.92
CA SER A 545 7.27 41.48 -3.26
C SER A 545 7.14 41.85 -4.75
N LEU A 546 6.89 40.85 -5.64
CA LEU A 546 6.66 41.09 -7.06
C LEU A 546 5.18 41.36 -7.40
N SER A 547 4.26 41.20 -6.43
CA SER A 547 2.83 41.41 -6.60
C SER A 547 2.31 42.72 -6.01
N LEU A 548 3.17 43.47 -5.34
CA LEU A 548 2.95 44.84 -4.85
C LEU A 548 3.56 45.82 -5.82
#